data_9416c41c344bd87808b008e5284a29a1
#
_entry.id   9416c41c344bd87808b008e5284a29a1
#
_cell.length_a   1.000
_cell.length_b   1.000
_cell.length_c   1.000
_cell.angle_alpha   90.00
_cell.angle_beta   90.00
_cell.angle_gamma   90.00
#
_symmetry.space_group_name_H-M   'P 1'
#
loop_
_entity.id
_entity.type
_entity.pdbx_description
1 polymer ?
#
loop_
_entity_poly.entity_id
_entity_poly.type
_entity_poly.pdbx_seq_one_letter_code
_entity_poly.pdbx_strand_id
1 'polypeptide(L)'
;MKESIKTHKISDVEVGCFLSSGVDSSYVASCFKGDKTFTVGFDNEQYNEISYAKELSKEIGIENFHKVITPEEYWSSLTKVQYHMDEPLADPAAVALYFVSQLASEHVKVVLSGEGADELFGGYNIYKEPVDNEKYHSLPQGLRSFLAKLAKAIPFGFKGKNFLIRGAQTIEERFIGNAYMFSVDERKKLLKVSTPAKAPIALTKPFYDKVKDKSDVTKMQYLDMHMWLAGDILLKADKMSMAHSLELRVPFLDKEVCRLATKIPLRYRVNKENTKYAMRLAAKRNMPAATANKKKLGFPVPIRVWLKDCLLYTSDA
;
A
#
# COMPACT_ATOMS: atom_id res chain seq x y z
N MET A 1 9.72 -3.38 -17.10
CA MET A 1 10.28 -2.45 -16.10
C MET A 1 11.47 -1.64 -16.61
N LYS A 2 12.57 -2.24 -17.07
CA LYS A 2 13.73 -1.45 -17.53
C LYS A 2 13.38 -0.44 -18.62
N GLU A 3 12.60 -0.83 -19.63
CA GLU A 3 12.14 0.08 -20.68
C GLU A 3 11.21 1.16 -20.15
N SER A 4 10.28 0.78 -19.28
CA SER A 4 9.39 1.75 -18.61
C SER A 4 10.19 2.78 -17.82
N ILE A 5 11.15 2.34 -16.99
CA ILE A 5 12.01 3.26 -16.23
C ILE A 5 12.81 4.16 -17.16
N LYS A 6 13.37 3.61 -18.27
CA LYS A 6 14.08 4.40 -19.28
C LYS A 6 13.19 5.50 -19.88
N THR A 7 11.94 5.17 -20.19
CA THR A 7 10.97 6.13 -20.72
C THR A 7 10.62 7.20 -19.68
N HIS A 8 10.39 6.79 -18.41
CA HIS A 8 10.07 7.72 -17.34
C HIS A 8 11.27 8.59 -16.89
N LYS A 9 12.48 8.27 -17.29
CA LYS A 9 13.69 9.11 -17.08
C LYS A 9 13.86 10.23 -18.11
N ILE A 10 13.09 10.24 -19.19
CA ILE A 10 13.19 11.30 -20.20
C ILE A 10 12.84 12.64 -19.56
N SER A 11 13.83 13.53 -19.45
CA SER A 11 13.71 14.82 -18.75
C SER A 11 14.87 15.72 -19.15
N ASP A 12 14.63 17.03 -19.20
CA ASP A 12 15.64 18.06 -19.38
C ASP A 12 16.32 18.46 -18.06
N VAL A 13 15.84 17.91 -16.94
CA VAL A 13 16.37 18.15 -15.59
C VAL A 13 16.76 16.82 -14.93
N GLU A 14 17.53 16.91 -13.86
CA GLU A 14 17.96 15.73 -13.11
C GLU A 14 16.77 14.99 -12.50
N VAL A 15 16.78 13.66 -12.60
CA VAL A 15 15.75 12.75 -12.12
C VAL A 15 16.30 11.94 -10.94
N GLY A 16 15.59 11.93 -9.82
CA GLY A 16 15.89 11.10 -8.66
C GLY A 16 14.96 9.89 -8.54
N CYS A 17 15.08 9.15 -7.44
CA CYS A 17 14.21 8.01 -7.15
C CYS A 17 13.90 7.95 -5.64
N PHE A 18 12.63 7.74 -5.27
CA PHE A 18 12.30 7.41 -3.90
C PHE A 18 12.75 5.98 -3.59
N LEU A 19 13.34 5.80 -2.42
CA LEU A 19 13.84 4.51 -1.96
C LEU A 19 13.37 4.23 -0.54
N SER A 20 12.68 3.12 -0.36
CA SER A 20 12.33 2.54 0.93
C SER A 20 12.96 1.15 1.08
N SER A 21 12.70 0.47 2.17
CA SER A 21 13.10 -0.93 2.34
C SER A 21 12.23 -1.91 1.52
N GLY A 22 11.20 -1.44 0.84
CA GLY A 22 10.26 -2.25 0.08
C GLY A 22 10.83 -2.74 -1.25
N VAL A 23 10.41 -3.94 -1.69
CA VAL A 23 10.87 -4.53 -2.95
C VAL A 23 10.57 -3.67 -4.18
N ASP A 24 9.49 -2.87 -4.13
CA ASP A 24 9.01 -2.07 -5.25
C ASP A 24 9.94 -0.90 -5.57
N SER A 25 10.16 -0.02 -4.60
CA SER A 25 11.09 1.09 -4.70
C SER A 25 12.52 0.61 -4.94
N SER A 26 12.93 -0.48 -4.26
CA SER A 26 14.24 -1.10 -4.48
C SER A 26 14.41 -1.60 -5.90
N TYR A 27 13.37 -2.17 -6.52
CA TYR A 27 13.44 -2.63 -7.90
C TYR A 27 13.51 -1.46 -8.90
N VAL A 28 12.74 -0.38 -8.64
CA VAL A 28 12.85 0.85 -9.44
C VAL A 28 14.27 1.41 -9.31
N ALA A 29 14.78 1.64 -8.11
CA ALA A 29 16.11 2.18 -7.87
C ALA A 29 17.21 1.34 -8.51
N SER A 30 17.17 0.01 -8.39
CA SER A 30 18.17 -0.90 -8.98
C SER A 30 18.17 -0.89 -10.52
N CYS A 31 17.05 -0.56 -11.16
CA CYS A 31 16.94 -0.41 -12.60
C CYS A 31 17.14 1.04 -13.08
N PHE A 32 17.02 1.99 -12.17
CA PHE A 32 17.04 3.42 -12.46
C PHE A 32 18.40 3.89 -12.96
N LYS A 33 19.51 3.42 -12.37
CA LYS A 33 20.87 3.81 -12.74
C LYS A 33 21.03 5.33 -12.85
N GLY A 34 20.46 6.05 -11.92
CA GLY A 34 20.61 7.50 -11.77
C GLY A 34 21.56 7.81 -10.62
N ASP A 35 21.62 9.08 -10.21
CA ASP A 35 22.64 9.55 -9.29
C ASP A 35 22.15 9.69 -7.85
N LYS A 36 20.82 9.89 -7.65
CA LYS A 36 20.27 10.24 -6.33
C LYS A 36 19.04 9.41 -5.97
N THR A 37 19.03 8.95 -4.72
CA THR A 37 17.86 8.34 -4.09
C THR A 37 17.50 9.10 -2.82
N PHE A 38 16.21 9.08 -2.46
CA PHE A 38 15.67 9.82 -1.31
C PHE A 38 14.89 8.88 -0.40
N THR A 39 15.14 8.98 0.90
CA THR A 39 14.56 8.12 1.91
C THR A 39 14.15 8.92 3.12
N VAL A 40 13.02 8.61 3.73
CA VAL A 40 12.67 9.06 5.06
C VAL A 40 12.49 7.88 5.99
N GLY A 41 12.75 8.10 7.27
CA GLY A 41 12.53 7.14 8.34
C GLY A 41 12.04 7.87 9.58
N PHE A 42 11.79 7.12 10.64
CA PHE A 42 11.32 7.66 11.91
C PHE A 42 12.33 7.36 13.00
N ASP A 43 12.34 8.16 14.04
CA ASP A 43 13.14 7.95 15.24
C ASP A 43 12.57 6.80 16.09
N ASN A 44 12.56 5.61 15.48
CA ASN A 44 12.15 4.36 16.10
C ASN A 44 12.74 3.21 15.28
N GLU A 45 13.54 2.36 15.89
CA GLU A 45 14.26 1.28 15.20
C GLU A 45 13.35 0.35 14.39
N GLN A 46 12.13 0.05 14.88
CA GLN A 46 11.18 -0.83 14.20
C GLN A 46 10.58 -0.20 12.93
N TYR A 47 10.64 1.14 12.84
CA TYR A 47 10.05 1.94 11.77
C TYR A 47 11.11 2.67 10.94
N ASN A 48 12.40 2.40 11.17
CA ASN A 48 13.49 3.08 10.48
C ASN A 48 13.98 2.24 9.30
N GLU A 49 13.74 2.71 8.09
CA GLU A 49 14.16 2.07 6.84
C GLU A 49 15.47 2.65 6.27
N ILE A 50 16.03 3.67 6.91
CA ILE A 50 17.18 4.43 6.39
C ILE A 50 18.44 3.56 6.27
N SER A 51 18.75 2.75 7.29
CA SER A 51 19.92 1.87 7.27
C SER A 51 19.91 0.93 6.06
N TYR A 52 18.74 0.36 5.79
CA TYR A 52 18.54 -0.53 4.66
C TYR A 52 18.67 0.19 3.31
N ALA A 53 18.06 1.39 3.19
CA ALA A 53 18.16 2.18 1.97
C ALA A 53 19.61 2.61 1.68
N LYS A 54 20.37 3.00 2.71
CA LYS A 54 21.81 3.30 2.61
C LYS A 54 22.62 2.10 2.12
N GLU A 55 22.38 0.92 2.69
CA GLU A 55 23.08 -0.30 2.29
C GLU A 55 22.81 -0.64 0.82
N LEU A 56 21.53 -0.66 0.42
CA LEU A 56 21.16 -0.91 -0.96
C LEU A 56 21.74 0.15 -1.91
N SER A 57 21.63 1.43 -1.57
CA SER A 57 22.16 2.52 -2.41
C SER A 57 23.67 2.40 -2.62
N LYS A 58 24.41 2.04 -1.56
CA LYS A 58 25.85 1.77 -1.66
C LYS A 58 26.13 0.58 -2.61
N GLU A 59 25.33 -0.49 -2.51
CA GLU A 59 25.50 -1.69 -3.34
C GLU A 59 25.21 -1.43 -4.82
N ILE A 60 24.19 -0.62 -5.13
CA ILE A 60 23.83 -0.26 -6.52
C ILE A 60 24.61 0.97 -7.04
N GLY A 61 25.47 1.59 -6.23
CA GLY A 61 26.32 2.72 -6.61
C GLY A 61 25.57 4.03 -6.81
N ILE A 62 24.51 4.29 -6.03
CA ILE A 62 23.70 5.52 -6.09
C ILE A 62 23.77 6.24 -4.75
N GLU A 63 23.93 7.57 -4.76
CA GLU A 63 23.92 8.37 -3.53
C GLU A 63 22.53 8.36 -2.87
N ASN A 64 22.49 8.26 -1.54
CA ASN A 64 21.25 8.28 -0.76
C ASN A 64 21.18 9.49 0.17
N PHE A 65 20.22 10.35 -0.09
CA PHE A 65 19.80 11.43 0.81
C PHE A 65 18.69 10.93 1.71
N HIS A 66 18.75 11.25 2.99
CA HIS A 66 17.79 10.74 3.95
C HIS A 66 17.48 11.74 5.06
N LYS A 67 16.26 11.63 5.62
CA LYS A 67 15.78 12.42 6.75
C LYS A 67 15.11 11.51 7.78
N VAL A 68 15.40 11.73 9.06
CA VAL A 68 14.63 11.16 10.16
C VAL A 68 13.55 12.17 10.54
N ILE A 69 12.30 11.71 10.58
CA ILE A 69 11.13 12.50 10.97
C ILE A 69 10.90 12.28 12.46
N THR A 70 10.93 13.38 13.25
CA THR A 70 10.63 13.33 14.68
C THR A 70 9.11 13.36 14.93
N PRO A 71 8.65 12.96 16.13
CA PRO A 71 7.25 13.11 16.52
C PRO A 71 6.73 14.54 16.38
N GLU A 72 7.52 15.52 16.80
CA GLU A 72 7.19 16.96 16.76
C GLU A 72 7.02 17.43 15.32
N GLU A 73 7.94 17.07 14.43
CA GLU A 73 7.83 17.37 13.00
C GLU A 73 6.58 16.74 12.38
N TYR A 74 6.31 15.48 12.75
CA TYR A 74 5.12 14.78 12.25
C TYR A 74 3.83 15.51 12.65
N TRP A 75 3.65 15.78 13.95
CA TRP A 75 2.41 16.38 14.44
C TRP A 75 2.24 17.84 13.98
N SER A 76 3.30 18.62 13.97
CA SER A 76 3.26 20.01 13.52
C SER A 76 2.98 20.16 12.02
N SER A 77 3.31 19.15 11.21
CA SER A 77 3.07 19.18 9.75
C SER A 77 1.65 18.75 9.37
N LEU A 78 0.87 18.10 10.24
CA LEU A 78 -0.43 17.53 9.89
C LEU A 78 -1.40 18.55 9.26
N THR A 79 -1.52 19.74 9.84
CA THR A 79 -2.41 20.78 9.30
C THR A 79 -2.02 21.17 7.88
N LYS A 80 -0.71 21.28 7.62
CA LYS A 80 -0.18 21.64 6.31
C LYS A 80 -0.38 20.50 5.30
N VAL A 81 -0.16 19.27 5.71
CA VAL A 81 -0.43 18.08 4.89
C VAL A 81 -1.91 18.02 4.52
N GLN A 82 -2.82 18.18 5.49
CA GLN A 82 -4.25 18.16 5.23
C GLN A 82 -4.70 19.33 4.33
N TYR A 83 -4.09 20.50 4.46
CA TYR A 83 -4.34 21.63 3.55
C TYR A 83 -4.02 21.28 2.09
N HIS A 84 -2.86 20.66 1.84
CA HIS A 84 -2.47 20.25 0.49
C HIS A 84 -3.27 19.05 -0.04
N MET A 85 -3.87 18.25 0.85
CA MET A 85 -4.74 17.14 0.45
C MET A 85 -6.13 17.59 -0.03
N ASP A 86 -6.54 18.83 0.23
CA ASP A 86 -7.87 19.43 -0.03
C ASP A 86 -9.01 18.74 0.75
N GLU A 87 -8.96 17.44 0.93
CA GLU A 87 -9.91 16.64 1.72
C GLU A 87 -9.17 15.91 2.84
N PRO A 88 -9.79 15.70 4.02
CA PRO A 88 -9.16 14.98 5.11
C PRO A 88 -8.76 13.56 4.71
N LEU A 89 -7.48 13.26 4.74
CA LEU A 89 -6.94 11.93 4.50
C LEU A 89 -6.43 11.32 5.80
N ALA A 90 -6.93 10.13 6.15
CA ALA A 90 -6.54 9.41 7.36
C ALA A 90 -5.30 8.51 7.17
N ASP A 91 -4.73 8.43 5.98
CA ASP A 91 -3.51 7.64 5.74
C ASP A 91 -2.26 8.36 6.29
N PRO A 92 -1.62 7.82 7.34
CA PRO A 92 -0.46 8.45 7.95
C PRO A 92 0.77 8.51 7.04
N ALA A 93 0.81 7.73 5.97
CA ALA A 93 1.89 7.75 5.00
C ALA A 93 1.97 9.07 4.21
N ALA A 94 0.89 9.87 4.18
CA ALA A 94 0.90 11.18 3.52
C ALA A 94 1.97 12.11 4.13
N VAL A 95 2.12 12.12 5.47
CA VAL A 95 3.16 12.94 6.12
C VAL A 95 4.56 12.51 5.73
N ALA A 96 4.80 11.20 5.65
CA ALA A 96 6.11 10.71 5.21
C ALA A 96 6.40 11.04 3.75
N LEU A 97 5.38 10.96 2.88
CA LEU A 97 5.50 11.39 1.48
C LEU A 97 5.75 12.90 1.36
N TYR A 98 5.13 13.71 2.21
CA TYR A 98 5.40 15.14 2.29
C TYR A 98 6.88 15.42 2.58
N PHE A 99 7.46 14.78 3.60
CA PHE A 99 8.85 14.99 3.97
C PHE A 99 9.85 14.41 2.96
N VAL A 100 9.58 13.24 2.36
CA VAL A 100 10.50 12.72 1.33
C VAL A 100 10.45 13.56 0.06
N SER A 101 9.29 14.13 -0.26
CA SER A 101 9.12 15.04 -1.39
C SER A 101 9.82 16.37 -1.13
N GLN A 102 9.74 16.91 0.10
CA GLN A 102 10.48 18.08 0.52
C GLN A 102 11.99 17.87 0.33
N LEU A 103 12.52 16.79 0.92
CA LEU A 103 13.93 16.45 0.79
C LEU A 103 14.38 16.31 -0.68
N ALA A 104 13.59 15.62 -1.49
CA ALA A 104 13.93 15.42 -2.90
C ALA A 104 13.91 16.72 -3.70
N SER A 105 12.97 17.64 -3.40
CA SER A 105 12.80 18.91 -4.12
C SER A 105 14.00 19.87 -3.96
N GLU A 106 14.81 19.67 -2.91
CA GLU A 106 16.07 20.41 -2.67
C GLU A 106 17.17 19.99 -3.67
N HIS A 107 17.03 18.82 -4.28
CA HIS A 107 18.06 18.22 -5.13
C HIS A 107 17.64 18.00 -6.58
N VAL A 108 16.37 17.67 -6.83
CA VAL A 108 15.84 17.32 -8.15
C VAL A 108 14.44 17.91 -8.38
N LYS A 109 13.99 17.90 -9.64
CA LYS A 109 12.62 18.35 -9.99
C LYS A 109 11.71 17.20 -10.39
N VAL A 110 12.27 16.02 -10.63
CA VAL A 110 11.54 14.81 -11.03
C VAL A 110 12.01 13.63 -10.19
N VAL A 111 11.09 12.79 -9.73
CA VAL A 111 11.42 11.54 -9.03
C VAL A 111 10.63 10.37 -9.58
N LEU A 112 11.24 9.18 -9.55
CA LEU A 112 10.58 7.92 -9.81
C LEU A 112 10.14 7.28 -8.49
N SER A 113 8.99 6.63 -8.50
CA SER A 113 8.43 5.95 -7.34
C SER A 113 7.93 4.54 -7.64
N GLY A 114 7.66 3.76 -6.60
CA GLY A 114 7.27 2.36 -6.68
C GLY A 114 5.77 2.08 -6.59
N GLU A 115 4.91 3.10 -6.59
CA GLU A 115 3.46 2.95 -6.49
C GLU A 115 2.87 2.14 -7.65
N GLY A 116 1.74 1.50 -7.41
CA GLY A 116 1.03 0.65 -8.37
C GLY A 116 1.54 -0.79 -8.47
N ALA A 117 2.70 -1.09 -7.88
CA ALA A 117 3.27 -2.44 -7.90
C ALA A 117 2.41 -3.45 -7.11
N ASP A 118 1.84 -3.02 -6.00
CA ASP A 118 0.99 -3.87 -5.15
C ASP A 118 -0.30 -4.27 -5.85
N GLU A 119 -0.95 -3.34 -6.48
CA GLU A 119 -2.21 -3.53 -7.18
C GLU A 119 -2.02 -4.39 -8.43
N LEU A 120 -0.99 -4.11 -9.22
CA LEU A 120 -0.75 -4.83 -10.48
C LEU A 120 -0.25 -6.26 -10.27
N PHE A 121 0.68 -6.45 -9.33
CA PHE A 121 1.36 -7.74 -9.14
C PHE A 121 0.87 -8.53 -7.93
N GLY A 122 -0.16 -8.05 -7.23
CA GLY A 122 -0.77 -8.74 -6.10
C GLY A 122 0.09 -8.69 -4.83
N GLY A 123 0.43 -7.47 -4.36
CA GLY A 123 1.38 -7.28 -3.27
C GLY A 123 0.76 -7.24 -1.87
N TYR A 124 -0.49 -6.86 -1.73
CA TYR A 124 -1.13 -6.76 -0.42
C TYR A 124 -1.36 -8.13 0.20
N ASN A 125 -1.09 -8.26 1.50
CA ASN A 125 -1.25 -9.52 2.21
C ASN A 125 -2.69 -10.05 2.16
N ILE A 126 -3.68 -9.15 2.10
CA ILE A 126 -5.10 -9.51 2.00
C ILE A 126 -5.40 -10.32 0.72
N TYR A 127 -4.64 -10.14 -0.35
CA TYR A 127 -4.81 -10.89 -1.59
C TYR A 127 -4.45 -12.38 -1.46
N LYS A 128 -3.77 -12.78 -0.38
CA LYS A 128 -3.55 -14.19 -0.06
C LYS A 128 -4.78 -14.89 0.52
N GLU A 129 -5.71 -14.14 1.11
CA GLU A 129 -6.88 -14.70 1.78
C GLU A 129 -7.66 -15.72 0.90
N PRO A 130 -7.98 -15.44 -0.37
CA PRO A 130 -8.66 -16.42 -1.23
C PRO A 130 -7.82 -17.68 -1.50
N VAL A 131 -6.49 -17.53 -1.62
CA VAL A 131 -5.56 -18.65 -1.87
C VAL A 131 -5.37 -19.51 -0.62
N ASP A 132 -5.19 -18.87 0.54
CA ASP A 132 -5.01 -19.55 1.82
C ASP A 132 -6.28 -20.30 2.24
N ASN A 133 -7.46 -19.76 1.90
CA ASN A 133 -8.78 -20.28 2.25
C ASN A 133 -9.40 -21.21 1.18
N GLU A 134 -8.68 -21.55 0.12
CA GLU A 134 -9.19 -22.36 -1.00
C GLU A 134 -9.87 -23.66 -0.52
N LYS A 135 -9.23 -24.40 0.39
CA LYS A 135 -9.79 -25.62 0.96
C LYS A 135 -11.07 -25.40 1.77
N TYR A 136 -11.18 -24.29 2.48
CA TYR A 136 -12.41 -23.94 3.20
C TYR A 136 -13.52 -23.53 2.24
N HIS A 137 -13.19 -22.83 1.18
CA HIS A 137 -14.16 -22.41 0.16
C HIS A 137 -14.69 -23.59 -0.68
N SER A 138 -14.01 -24.74 -0.71
CA SER A 138 -14.53 -25.95 -1.34
C SER A 138 -15.68 -26.62 -0.56
N LEU A 139 -15.90 -26.25 0.72
CA LEU A 139 -17.03 -26.69 1.51
C LEU A 139 -18.35 -26.08 0.99
N PRO A 140 -19.47 -26.80 1.07
CA PRO A 140 -20.77 -26.26 0.70
C PRO A 140 -21.10 -24.96 1.44
N GLN A 141 -21.69 -23.99 0.73
CA GLN A 141 -22.04 -22.69 1.27
C GLN A 141 -22.91 -22.77 2.53
N GLY A 142 -23.86 -23.73 2.59
CA GLY A 142 -24.70 -23.94 3.76
C GLY A 142 -23.92 -24.28 5.01
N LEU A 143 -22.91 -25.17 4.88
CA LEU A 143 -22.03 -25.54 6.00
C LEU A 143 -21.19 -24.35 6.46
N ARG A 144 -20.60 -23.60 5.54
CA ARG A 144 -19.82 -22.39 5.87
C ARG A 144 -20.67 -21.34 6.59
N SER A 145 -21.91 -21.13 6.12
CA SER A 145 -22.86 -20.21 6.73
C SER A 145 -23.28 -20.65 8.13
N PHE A 146 -23.47 -21.96 8.34
CA PHE A 146 -23.77 -22.52 9.67
C PHE A 146 -22.60 -22.30 10.64
N LEU A 147 -21.38 -22.63 10.24
CA LEU A 147 -20.18 -22.41 11.04
C LEU A 147 -19.97 -20.92 11.39
N ALA A 148 -20.24 -20.02 10.44
CA ALA A 148 -20.16 -18.58 10.68
C ALA A 148 -21.23 -18.10 11.70
N LYS A 149 -22.45 -18.63 11.66
CA LYS A 149 -23.50 -18.33 12.64
C LYS A 149 -23.08 -18.78 14.05
N LEU A 150 -22.54 -20.00 14.19
CA LEU A 150 -22.01 -20.51 15.45
C LEU A 150 -20.88 -19.62 15.97
N ALA A 151 -19.92 -19.27 15.10
CA ALA A 151 -18.80 -18.40 15.46
C ALA A 151 -19.28 -17.00 15.95
N LYS A 152 -20.30 -16.43 15.31
CA LYS A 152 -20.90 -15.14 15.72
C LYS A 152 -21.60 -15.22 17.07
N ALA A 153 -22.26 -16.34 17.40
CA ALA A 153 -22.97 -16.55 18.65
C ALA A 153 -22.04 -16.64 19.87
N ILE A 154 -20.76 -16.98 19.67
CA ILE A 154 -19.76 -17.00 20.74
C ILE A 154 -19.38 -15.56 21.11
N PRO A 155 -19.59 -15.10 22.36
CA PRO A 155 -19.42 -13.70 22.74
C PRO A 155 -17.96 -13.25 22.83
N PHE A 156 -17.02 -14.19 23.02
CA PHE A 156 -15.60 -13.91 23.13
C PHE A 156 -14.83 -14.19 21.84
N GLY A 157 -13.66 -13.56 21.71
CA GLY A 157 -12.72 -13.80 20.60
C GLY A 157 -11.99 -15.12 20.76
N PHE A 158 -11.89 -15.90 19.68
CA PHE A 158 -11.03 -17.08 19.60
C PHE A 158 -10.27 -17.10 18.29
N LYS A 159 -9.12 -17.81 18.26
CA LYS A 159 -8.31 -17.93 17.05
C LYS A 159 -9.12 -18.63 15.95
N GLY A 160 -9.30 -17.95 14.82
CA GLY A 160 -10.09 -18.47 13.67
C GLY A 160 -11.54 -17.96 13.60
N LYS A 161 -12.06 -17.23 14.59
CA LYS A 161 -13.43 -16.67 14.55
C LYS A 161 -13.65 -15.83 13.28
N ASN A 162 -12.77 -14.90 13.00
CA ASN A 162 -12.85 -14.06 11.81
C ASN A 162 -12.70 -14.86 10.51
N PHE A 163 -11.88 -15.90 10.51
CA PHE A 163 -11.75 -16.83 9.38
C PHE A 163 -13.09 -17.49 9.05
N LEU A 164 -13.80 -18.04 10.05
CA LEU A 164 -15.10 -18.67 9.84
C LEU A 164 -16.16 -17.67 9.33
N ILE A 165 -16.19 -16.48 9.94
CA ILE A 165 -17.17 -15.43 9.58
C ILE A 165 -16.91 -14.91 8.16
N ARG A 166 -15.68 -14.54 7.83
CA ARG A 166 -15.31 -14.00 6.53
C ARG A 166 -15.36 -15.07 5.44
N GLY A 167 -14.95 -16.29 5.74
CA GLY A 167 -14.95 -17.40 4.79
C GLY A 167 -16.35 -17.88 4.38
N ALA A 168 -17.41 -17.50 5.09
CA ALA A 168 -18.79 -17.74 4.68
C ALA A 168 -19.34 -16.68 3.71
N GLN A 169 -18.68 -15.53 3.61
CA GLN A 169 -19.06 -14.42 2.74
C GLN A 169 -18.47 -14.58 1.34
N THR A 170 -19.15 -14.01 0.35
CA THR A 170 -18.57 -13.83 -1.00
C THR A 170 -17.43 -12.82 -0.94
N ILE A 171 -16.59 -12.77 -1.99
CA ILE A 171 -15.52 -11.77 -2.06
C ILE A 171 -16.07 -10.34 -2.07
N GLU A 172 -17.21 -10.15 -2.72
CA GLU A 172 -17.89 -8.85 -2.84
C GLU A 172 -18.42 -8.34 -1.49
N GLU A 173 -18.81 -9.26 -0.59
CA GLU A 173 -19.28 -8.92 0.76
C GLU A 173 -18.14 -8.64 1.74
N ARG A 174 -17.01 -9.36 1.60
CA ARG A 174 -15.92 -9.30 2.59
C ARG A 174 -14.77 -8.36 2.21
N PHE A 175 -14.67 -7.95 0.93
CA PHE A 175 -13.63 -7.05 0.48
C PHE A 175 -14.23 -5.85 -0.26
N ILE A 176 -14.22 -4.70 0.40
CA ILE A 176 -14.74 -3.42 -0.10
C ILE A 176 -13.55 -2.46 -0.38
N GLY A 177 -12.36 -2.99 -0.62
CA GLY A 177 -11.12 -2.25 -0.79
C GLY A 177 -10.30 -2.13 0.50
N ASN A 178 -9.06 -1.71 0.34
CA ASN A 178 -8.12 -1.54 1.46
C ASN A 178 -8.49 -0.38 2.40
N ALA A 179 -9.33 0.55 1.96
CA ALA A 179 -9.82 1.68 2.78
C ALA A 179 -10.94 1.32 3.76
N TYR A 180 -11.37 0.06 3.84
CA TYR A 180 -12.46 -0.36 4.73
C TYR A 180 -12.02 -0.43 6.18
N MET A 181 -12.28 0.64 6.95
CA MET A 181 -11.86 0.77 8.35
C MET A 181 -12.94 0.33 9.34
N PHE A 182 -14.22 0.67 9.09
CA PHE A 182 -15.32 0.41 10.01
C PHE A 182 -16.42 -0.42 9.35
N SER A 183 -16.84 -1.49 10.00
CA SER A 183 -18.03 -2.25 9.61
C SER A 183 -19.30 -1.39 9.72
N VAL A 184 -20.38 -1.85 9.09
CA VAL A 184 -21.69 -1.18 9.18
C VAL A 184 -22.15 -1.06 10.64
N ASP A 185 -21.94 -2.11 11.43
CA ASP A 185 -22.38 -2.16 12.82
C ASP A 185 -21.53 -1.25 13.73
N GLU A 186 -20.22 -1.16 13.48
CA GLU A 186 -19.34 -0.22 14.17
C GLU A 186 -19.71 1.23 13.85
N ARG A 187 -19.97 1.56 12.59
CA ARG A 187 -20.42 2.91 12.20
C ARG A 187 -21.73 3.30 12.87
N LYS A 188 -22.70 2.40 12.94
CA LYS A 188 -23.97 2.65 13.67
C LYS A 188 -23.77 2.96 15.14
N LYS A 189 -22.76 2.38 15.78
CA LYS A 189 -22.43 2.66 17.19
C LYS A 189 -21.70 3.99 17.37
N LEU A 190 -20.90 4.40 16.39
CA LEU A 190 -20.08 5.62 16.46
C LEU A 190 -20.86 6.87 16.07
N LEU A 191 -21.77 6.76 15.09
CA LEU A 191 -22.52 7.91 14.60
C LEU A 191 -23.72 8.21 15.50
N LYS A 192 -23.81 9.47 15.95
CA LYS A 192 -24.97 9.97 16.72
C LYS A 192 -26.23 10.10 15.85
N VAL A 193 -26.04 10.30 14.56
CA VAL A 193 -27.14 10.49 13.61
C VAL A 193 -26.99 9.48 12.47
N SER A 194 -28.09 8.80 12.14
CA SER A 194 -28.14 7.92 10.96
C SER A 194 -28.24 8.78 9.71
N THR A 195 -27.21 8.78 8.88
CA THR A 195 -27.25 9.42 7.56
C THR A 195 -27.68 8.43 6.49
N PRO A 196 -28.52 8.81 5.52
CA PRO A 196 -28.94 7.94 4.41
C PRO A 196 -27.80 7.81 3.37
N ALA A 197 -26.68 7.18 3.78
CA ALA A 197 -25.57 6.91 2.88
C ALA A 197 -25.75 5.56 2.18
N LYS A 198 -25.33 5.48 0.93
CA LYS A 198 -25.27 4.19 0.21
C LYS A 198 -24.37 3.20 0.95
N ALA A 199 -24.79 1.94 1.04
CA ALA A 199 -23.94 0.90 1.59
C ALA A 199 -22.65 0.78 0.73
N PRO A 200 -21.47 0.57 1.36
CA PRO A 200 -20.21 0.43 0.63
C PRO A 200 -20.27 -0.60 -0.50
N ILE A 201 -20.95 -1.73 -0.27
CA ILE A 201 -21.15 -2.77 -1.29
C ILE A 201 -21.87 -2.23 -2.54
N ALA A 202 -22.78 -1.27 -2.41
CA ALA A 202 -23.45 -0.65 -3.55
C ALA A 202 -22.50 0.23 -4.39
N LEU A 203 -21.45 0.77 -3.77
CA LEU A 203 -20.41 1.55 -4.45
C LEU A 203 -19.42 0.62 -5.19
N THR A 204 -19.11 -0.54 -4.62
CA THR A 204 -18.14 -1.47 -5.21
C THR A 204 -18.76 -2.39 -6.27
N LYS A 205 -20.08 -2.64 -6.20
CA LYS A 205 -20.78 -3.55 -7.12
C LYS A 205 -20.52 -3.28 -8.61
N PRO A 206 -20.55 -2.04 -9.15
CA PRO A 206 -20.30 -1.79 -10.57
C PRO A 206 -18.91 -2.24 -11.03
N PHE A 207 -17.92 -2.27 -10.15
CA PHE A 207 -16.58 -2.78 -10.44
C PHE A 207 -16.56 -4.29 -10.44
N TYR A 208 -17.18 -4.93 -9.46
CA TYR A 208 -17.29 -6.39 -9.38
C TYR A 208 -18.06 -6.99 -10.57
N ASP A 209 -19.14 -6.35 -11.02
CA ASP A 209 -19.95 -6.80 -12.16
C ASP A 209 -19.12 -6.89 -13.46
N LYS A 210 -18.10 -6.02 -13.63
CA LYS A 210 -17.20 -6.05 -14.80
C LYS A 210 -16.21 -7.22 -14.80
N VAL A 211 -15.96 -7.81 -13.64
CA VAL A 211 -14.96 -8.88 -13.46
C VAL A 211 -15.54 -10.13 -12.81
N LYS A 212 -16.87 -10.31 -12.88
CA LYS A 212 -17.60 -11.41 -12.22
C LYS A 212 -17.01 -12.81 -12.50
N ASP A 213 -16.50 -13.03 -13.72
CA ASP A 213 -15.97 -14.31 -14.18
C ASP A 213 -14.46 -14.50 -13.84
N LYS A 214 -13.85 -13.56 -13.12
CA LYS A 214 -12.43 -13.63 -12.74
C LYS A 214 -12.26 -14.25 -11.36
N SER A 215 -11.02 -14.68 -11.07
CA SER A 215 -10.67 -15.17 -9.73
C SER A 215 -10.86 -14.09 -8.67
N ASP A 216 -11.11 -14.48 -7.42
CA ASP A 216 -11.30 -13.56 -6.30
C ASP A 216 -10.14 -12.58 -6.16
N VAL A 217 -8.90 -13.03 -6.26
CA VAL A 217 -7.72 -12.14 -6.22
C VAL A 217 -7.77 -11.11 -7.36
N THR A 218 -8.15 -11.52 -8.57
CA THR A 218 -8.28 -10.58 -9.69
C THR A 218 -9.39 -9.56 -9.46
N LYS A 219 -10.51 -9.98 -8.87
CA LYS A 219 -11.60 -9.09 -8.47
C LYS A 219 -11.12 -8.05 -7.44
N MET A 220 -10.36 -8.49 -6.43
CA MET A 220 -9.79 -7.59 -5.42
C MET A 220 -8.81 -6.58 -6.04
N GLN A 221 -7.89 -7.05 -6.87
CA GLN A 221 -6.93 -6.17 -7.56
C GLN A 221 -7.64 -5.17 -8.47
N TYR A 222 -8.68 -5.61 -9.19
CA TYR A 222 -9.46 -4.73 -10.07
C TYR A 222 -10.16 -3.62 -9.28
N LEU A 223 -10.75 -3.96 -8.13
CA LEU A 223 -11.36 -2.97 -7.25
C LEU A 223 -10.34 -1.97 -6.73
N ASP A 224 -9.21 -2.46 -6.21
CA ASP A 224 -8.17 -1.58 -5.66
C ASP A 224 -7.54 -0.67 -6.71
N MET A 225 -7.33 -1.15 -7.93
CA MET A 225 -6.83 -0.30 -9.03
C MET A 225 -7.76 0.90 -9.33
N HIS A 226 -9.08 0.73 -9.17
CA HIS A 226 -10.05 1.78 -9.49
C HIS A 226 -10.43 2.66 -8.29
N MET A 227 -10.27 2.19 -7.09
CA MET A 227 -10.67 2.92 -5.89
C MET A 227 -9.46 3.29 -5.03
N TRP A 228 -8.74 2.30 -4.51
CA TRP A 228 -7.62 2.50 -3.59
C TRP A 228 -6.43 3.18 -4.26
N LEU A 229 -5.98 2.65 -5.40
CA LEU A 229 -4.85 3.20 -6.14
C LEU A 229 -5.12 4.64 -6.59
N ALA A 230 -6.28 4.88 -7.21
CA ALA A 230 -6.62 6.21 -7.73
C ALA A 230 -7.00 7.20 -6.62
N GLY A 231 -7.82 6.77 -5.65
CA GLY A 231 -8.41 7.65 -4.63
C GLY A 231 -7.56 7.86 -3.39
N ASP A 232 -6.52 7.05 -3.17
CA ASP A 232 -5.62 7.19 -2.04
C ASP A 232 -4.15 7.22 -2.46
N ILE A 233 -3.64 6.14 -3.03
CA ILE A 233 -2.20 5.97 -3.26
C ILE A 233 -1.64 7.05 -4.21
N LEU A 234 -2.24 7.21 -5.39
CA LEU A 234 -1.78 8.20 -6.37
C LEU A 234 -2.17 9.62 -5.97
N LEU A 235 -3.36 9.79 -5.38
CA LEU A 235 -3.81 11.10 -4.93
C LEU A 235 -2.86 11.70 -3.90
N LYS A 236 -2.51 10.95 -2.84
CA LYS A 236 -1.57 11.45 -1.83
C LYS A 236 -0.15 11.61 -2.38
N ALA A 237 0.28 10.71 -3.27
CA ALA A 237 1.60 10.81 -3.88
C ALA A 237 1.73 12.09 -4.72
N ASP A 238 0.74 12.39 -5.55
CA ASP A 238 0.67 13.61 -6.34
C ASP A 238 0.59 14.87 -5.46
N LYS A 239 -0.38 14.92 -4.54
CA LYS A 239 -0.58 16.09 -3.66
C LYS A 239 0.66 16.39 -2.81
N MET A 240 1.31 15.39 -2.25
CA MET A 240 2.49 15.59 -1.40
C MET A 240 3.73 15.96 -2.20
N SER A 241 3.92 15.43 -3.39
CA SER A 241 5.03 15.82 -4.25
C SER A 241 4.82 17.21 -4.83
N MET A 242 3.59 17.54 -5.28
CA MET A 242 3.25 18.85 -5.81
C MET A 242 3.26 19.95 -4.75
N ALA A 243 3.05 19.64 -3.47
CA ALA A 243 3.26 20.58 -2.36
C ALA A 243 4.70 21.14 -2.32
N HIS A 244 5.65 20.48 -2.96
CA HIS A 244 7.06 20.86 -3.07
C HIS A 244 7.50 21.11 -4.53
N SER A 245 6.56 21.25 -5.47
CA SER A 245 6.83 21.45 -6.91
C SER A 245 7.75 20.35 -7.47
N LEU A 246 7.53 19.11 -7.04
CA LEU A 246 8.28 17.92 -7.43
C LEU A 246 7.37 17.04 -8.31
N GLU A 247 7.79 16.73 -9.53
CA GLU A 247 7.08 15.81 -10.43
C GLU A 247 7.37 14.36 -10.05
N LEU A 248 6.34 13.61 -9.64
CA LEU A 248 6.45 12.20 -9.32
C LEU A 248 5.98 11.35 -10.49
N ARG A 249 6.79 10.40 -10.91
CA ARG A 249 6.50 9.45 -11.99
C ARG A 249 6.49 8.02 -11.46
N VAL A 250 5.57 7.20 -11.98
CA VAL A 250 5.26 5.85 -11.48
C VAL A 250 5.47 4.77 -12.57
N PRO A 251 6.70 4.29 -12.77
CA PRO A 251 7.02 3.36 -13.87
C PRO A 251 6.24 2.04 -13.84
N PHE A 252 5.72 1.60 -12.69
CA PHE A 252 4.87 0.41 -12.63
C PHE A 252 3.55 0.60 -13.35
N LEU A 253 3.04 1.83 -13.45
CA LEU A 253 1.77 2.14 -14.12
C LEU A 253 1.92 2.45 -15.61
N ASP A 254 3.11 2.24 -16.17
CA ASP A 254 3.30 2.26 -17.62
C ASP A 254 2.33 1.28 -18.30
N LYS A 255 1.71 1.70 -19.42
CA LYS A 255 0.70 0.91 -20.14
C LYS A 255 1.21 -0.50 -20.55
N GLU A 256 2.48 -0.62 -20.93
CA GLU A 256 3.06 -1.91 -21.31
C GLU A 256 3.32 -2.79 -20.09
N VAL A 257 3.70 -2.19 -18.95
CA VAL A 257 3.80 -2.93 -17.67
C VAL A 257 2.42 -3.40 -17.21
N CYS A 258 1.40 -2.55 -17.29
CA CYS A 258 0.01 -2.92 -16.98
C CYS A 258 -0.47 -4.05 -17.90
N ARG A 259 -0.24 -3.95 -19.21
CA ARG A 259 -0.59 -4.98 -20.19
C ARG A 259 0.11 -6.32 -19.91
N LEU A 260 1.37 -6.28 -19.47
CA LEU A 260 2.09 -7.48 -19.06
C LEU A 260 1.51 -8.06 -17.77
N ALA A 261 1.24 -7.23 -16.76
CA ALA A 261 0.73 -7.65 -15.46
C ALA A 261 -0.62 -8.39 -15.59
N THR A 262 -1.52 -7.93 -16.47
CA THR A 262 -2.81 -8.58 -16.72
C THR A 262 -2.68 -9.98 -17.32
N LYS A 263 -1.56 -10.29 -17.97
CA LYS A 263 -1.29 -11.61 -18.58
C LYS A 263 -0.64 -12.61 -17.62
N ILE A 264 -0.18 -12.15 -16.45
CA ILE A 264 0.48 -13.03 -15.47
C ILE A 264 -0.55 -13.92 -14.80
N PRO A 265 -0.43 -15.27 -14.91
CA PRO A 265 -1.33 -16.19 -14.22
C PRO A 265 -1.33 -15.97 -12.70
N LEU A 266 -2.48 -16.24 -12.05
CA LEU A 266 -2.67 -16.01 -10.61
C LEU A 266 -1.54 -16.62 -9.76
N ARG A 267 -1.14 -17.87 -10.02
CA ARG A 267 -0.08 -18.57 -9.26
C ARG A 267 1.28 -17.85 -9.25
N TYR A 268 1.53 -16.96 -10.23
CA TYR A 268 2.73 -16.15 -10.33
C TYR A 268 2.54 -14.72 -9.78
N ARG A 269 1.31 -14.32 -9.50
CA ARG A 269 1.03 -13.08 -8.77
C ARG A 269 1.02 -13.33 -7.27
N VAL A 270 0.15 -14.25 -6.82
CA VAL A 270 -0.05 -14.60 -5.42
C VAL A 270 -0.09 -16.12 -5.28
N ASN A 271 0.64 -16.66 -4.31
CA ASN A 271 0.57 -18.04 -3.89
C ASN A 271 0.68 -18.13 -2.35
N LYS A 272 0.62 -19.35 -1.79
CA LYS A 272 0.64 -19.56 -0.32
C LYS A 272 1.86 -18.97 0.37
N GLU A 273 2.99 -18.89 -0.32
CA GLU A 273 4.25 -18.45 0.26
C GLU A 273 4.51 -16.95 -0.03
N ASN A 274 4.17 -16.51 -1.24
CA ASN A 274 4.61 -15.22 -1.74
C ASN A 274 3.47 -14.38 -2.33
N THR A 275 3.58 -13.08 -2.12
CA THR A 275 2.93 -12.02 -2.89
C THR A 275 3.92 -11.47 -3.92
N LYS A 276 3.44 -10.88 -5.03
CA LYS A 276 4.28 -10.33 -6.13
C LYS A 276 5.28 -11.35 -6.69
N TYR A 277 4.94 -12.62 -6.73
CA TYR A 277 5.93 -13.68 -6.99
C TYR A 277 6.72 -13.48 -8.29
N ALA A 278 6.04 -13.23 -9.43
CA ALA A 278 6.71 -12.98 -10.70
C ALA A 278 7.61 -11.73 -10.66
N MET A 279 7.13 -10.66 -10.01
CA MET A 279 7.92 -9.43 -9.87
C MET A 279 9.17 -9.67 -9.02
N ARG A 280 9.06 -10.41 -7.91
CA ARG A 280 10.21 -10.79 -7.07
C ARG A 280 11.24 -11.64 -7.82
N LEU A 281 10.78 -12.57 -8.66
CA LEU A 281 11.69 -13.36 -9.51
C LEU A 281 12.43 -12.47 -10.53
N ALA A 282 11.73 -11.49 -11.11
CA ALA A 282 12.35 -10.54 -12.03
C ALA A 282 13.35 -9.61 -11.30
N ALA A 283 13.00 -9.17 -10.09
CA ALA A 283 13.79 -8.28 -9.27
C ALA A 283 15.14 -8.91 -8.85
N LYS A 284 15.16 -10.20 -8.53
CA LYS A 284 16.40 -10.96 -8.20
C LYS A 284 17.50 -10.86 -9.26
N ARG A 285 17.16 -10.51 -10.50
CA ARG A 285 18.14 -10.33 -11.58
C ARG A 285 18.85 -8.97 -11.54
N ASN A 286 18.38 -8.03 -10.74
CA ASN A 286 18.82 -6.64 -10.74
C ASN A 286 19.19 -6.11 -9.38
N MET A 287 18.87 -6.84 -8.31
CA MET A 287 19.15 -6.47 -6.93
C MET A 287 19.42 -7.70 -6.06
N PRO A 288 19.98 -7.53 -4.86
CA PRO A 288 20.26 -8.63 -3.93
C PRO A 288 19.05 -9.51 -3.66
N ALA A 289 19.27 -10.81 -3.56
CA ALA A 289 18.21 -11.77 -3.30
C ALA A 289 17.50 -11.53 -1.96
N ALA A 290 18.23 -11.06 -0.96
CA ALA A 290 17.66 -10.68 0.36
C ALA A 290 16.61 -9.58 0.21
N THR A 291 16.92 -8.52 -0.56
CA THR A 291 16.02 -7.41 -0.89
C THR A 291 14.80 -7.89 -1.66
N ALA A 292 15.01 -8.67 -2.72
CA ALA A 292 13.93 -9.19 -3.55
C ALA A 292 12.96 -10.11 -2.79
N ASN A 293 13.42 -10.81 -1.76
CA ASN A 293 12.63 -11.71 -0.93
C ASN A 293 12.06 -11.04 0.33
N LYS A 294 12.42 -9.80 0.63
CA LYS A 294 11.98 -9.11 1.85
C LYS A 294 10.45 -9.11 1.96
N LYS A 295 9.94 -9.50 3.12
CA LYS A 295 8.50 -9.48 3.39
C LYS A 295 7.99 -8.06 3.34
N LYS A 296 6.76 -7.88 2.82
CA LYS A 296 6.13 -6.56 2.82
C LYS A 296 5.82 -6.13 4.26
N LEU A 297 6.37 -4.99 4.66
CA LEU A 297 6.07 -4.31 5.92
C LEU A 297 5.06 -3.16 5.74
N GLY A 298 4.81 -2.73 4.50
CA GLY A 298 4.12 -1.48 4.19
C GLY A 298 5.05 -0.29 4.35
N PHE A 299 4.48 0.89 4.54
CA PHE A 299 5.21 2.09 4.97
C PHE A 299 4.73 2.42 6.40
N PRO A 300 5.28 1.75 7.42
CA PRO A 300 4.78 1.85 8.77
C PRO A 300 5.15 3.21 9.38
N VAL A 301 4.15 3.88 9.95
CA VAL A 301 4.31 5.12 10.72
C VAL A 301 4.03 4.83 12.19
N PRO A 302 4.89 5.24 13.13
CA PRO A 302 4.80 4.86 14.54
C PRO A 302 3.73 5.64 15.35
N ILE A 303 2.61 6.03 14.72
CA ILE A 303 1.54 6.80 15.38
C ILE A 303 1.06 6.15 16.67
N ARG A 304 0.88 4.81 16.66
CA ARG A 304 0.39 4.10 17.86
C ARG A 304 1.39 4.17 19.02
N VAL A 305 2.69 4.22 18.72
CA VAL A 305 3.74 4.37 19.73
C VAL A 305 3.66 5.80 20.25
N TRP A 306 3.71 6.77 19.38
CA TRP A 306 3.71 8.20 19.75
C TRP A 306 2.45 8.63 20.49
N LEU A 307 1.27 8.14 20.15
CA LEU A 307 0.03 8.42 20.88
C LEU A 307 0.01 7.82 22.30
N LYS A 308 0.69 6.70 22.52
CA LYS A 308 0.83 6.11 23.86
C LYS A 308 1.83 6.87 24.73
N ASP A 309 2.88 7.37 24.11
CA ASP A 309 3.97 8.07 24.78
C ASP A 309 3.69 9.58 24.92
N CYS A 310 2.69 10.10 24.19
CA CYS A 310 2.34 11.51 24.18
C CYS A 310 1.50 11.89 25.41
N LEU A 311 2.15 12.45 26.43
CA LEU A 311 1.53 12.99 27.63
C LEU A 311 0.51 14.11 27.36
N LEU A 312 0.51 14.72 26.17
CA LEU A 312 -0.48 15.74 25.75
C LEU A 312 -1.90 15.20 25.67
N TYR A 313 -2.10 13.89 25.51
CA TYR A 313 -3.42 13.28 25.49
C TYR A 313 -3.90 12.75 26.84
N THR A 314 -3.03 12.73 27.84
CA THR A 314 -3.36 12.19 29.18
C THR A 314 -3.54 13.26 30.25
N SER A 315 -3.19 14.52 29.98
CA SER A 315 -3.26 15.59 30.96
C SER A 315 -4.59 16.35 31.01
N ASP A 316 -5.44 16.25 29.97
CA ASP A 316 -6.69 17.02 29.85
C ASP A 316 -7.94 16.16 29.56
N ALA A 317 -7.88 14.85 29.79
CA ALA A 317 -9.03 13.96 29.63
C ALA A 317 -9.70 13.67 30.96
#